data_7806621968eabc30c3c6b4915a3efd23
#
_entry.id   7806621968eabc30c3c6b4915a3efd23
#
_cell.length_a   1.000
_cell.length_b   1.000
_cell.length_c   1.000
_cell.angle_alpha   90.00
_cell.angle_beta   90.00
_cell.angle_gamma   90.00
#
_symmetry.space_group_name_H-M   'P 1'
#
loop_
_entity.id
_entity.type
_entity.pdbx_description
1 polymer ?
#
loop_
_entity_poly.entity_id
_entity_poly.type
_entity_poly.pdbx_seq_one_letter_code
_entity_poly.pdbx_strand_id
1 'polypeptide(L)'
;MATQAHDDGTSEAAEAAESRAWDRFFRVFFKTTPHRLMRGVRKVSASSPIEELVVVGRKTGKERHHLLSLIDVDGRLYVGHPNHRSQWARNLEAGGGVLLRRGFEPTRVRAIWLDAGPERSAAIAAAGRQPFPAGQIYSAARRHIEAVGAYYRVEPIEPA
;
A
#
# COMPACT_ATOMS: atom_id res chain seq x y z
N MET A 1 33.75 -20.60 26.57
CA MET A 1 32.40 -20.54 25.99
C MET A 1 31.72 -19.23 26.36
N ALA A 2 32.10 -18.13 25.72
CA ALA A 2 31.46 -16.80 25.95
C ALA A 2 31.78 -15.87 24.79
N THR A 3 31.17 -16.02 23.61
CA THR A 3 31.36 -15.09 22.49
C THR A 3 30.13 -15.00 21.54
N GLN A 4 28.97 -15.46 21.93
CA GLN A 4 27.76 -15.39 21.06
C GLN A 4 26.74 -14.31 21.45
N ALA A 5 26.86 -13.66 22.60
CA ALA A 5 25.86 -12.72 23.10
C ALA A 5 26.06 -11.26 22.62
N HIS A 6 27.13 -10.94 21.88
CA HIS A 6 27.46 -9.55 21.51
C HIS A 6 27.06 -9.19 20.07
N ASP A 7 26.72 -10.18 19.23
CA ASP A 7 26.39 -9.95 17.81
C ASP A 7 24.89 -9.69 17.58
N ASP A 8 24.03 -10.27 18.42
CA ASP A 8 22.57 -10.14 18.26
C ASP A 8 22.06 -8.71 18.53
N GLY A 9 22.63 -8.02 19.50
CA GLY A 9 22.20 -6.66 19.87
C GLY A 9 22.56 -5.58 18.82
N THR A 10 23.65 -5.77 18.10
CA THR A 10 24.07 -4.84 17.04
C THR A 10 23.22 -5.00 15.77
N SER A 11 22.82 -6.22 15.45
CA SER A 11 21.93 -6.52 14.32
C SER A 11 20.53 -5.96 14.55
N GLU A 12 19.96 -6.17 15.72
CA GLU A 12 18.61 -5.68 16.07
C GLU A 12 18.53 -4.15 16.09
N ALA A 13 19.58 -3.48 16.61
CA ALA A 13 19.67 -2.03 16.60
C ALA A 13 19.78 -1.46 15.17
N ALA A 14 20.53 -2.12 14.29
CA ALA A 14 20.67 -1.74 12.90
C ALA A 14 19.34 -1.90 12.12
N GLU A 15 18.64 -3.02 12.30
CA GLU A 15 17.33 -3.26 11.70
C GLU A 15 16.28 -2.25 12.16
N ALA A 16 16.28 -1.92 13.45
CA ALA A 16 15.40 -0.90 14.00
C ALA A 16 15.73 0.51 13.44
N ALA A 17 16.99 0.82 13.21
CA ALA A 17 17.42 2.08 12.61
C ALA A 17 17.00 2.16 11.13
N GLU A 18 17.17 1.09 10.38
CA GLU A 18 16.71 0.98 8.98
C GLU A 18 15.19 1.14 8.88
N SER A 19 14.44 0.46 9.71
CA SER A 19 12.97 0.57 9.74
C SER A 19 12.51 2.00 10.04
N ARG A 20 13.15 2.71 10.98
CA ARG A 20 12.87 4.13 11.27
C ARG A 20 13.19 5.05 10.09
N ALA A 21 14.24 4.76 9.34
CA ALA A 21 14.63 5.52 8.15
C ALA A 21 13.57 5.37 7.05
N TRP A 22 13.08 4.14 6.79
CA TRP A 22 12.01 3.88 5.84
C TRP A 22 10.68 4.50 6.27
N ASP A 23 10.30 4.42 7.54
CA ASP A 23 9.10 5.09 8.06
C ASP A 23 9.13 6.59 7.80
N ARG A 24 10.27 7.24 8.07
CA ARG A 24 10.46 8.66 7.80
C ARG A 24 10.40 8.96 6.30
N PHE A 25 11.10 8.16 5.48
CA PHE A 25 11.10 8.33 4.04
C PHE A 25 9.68 8.28 3.47
N PHE A 26 8.91 7.24 3.75
CA PHE A 26 7.55 7.11 3.22
C PHE A 26 6.62 8.20 3.74
N ARG A 27 6.77 8.62 4.99
CA ARG A 27 5.98 9.72 5.55
C ARG A 27 6.21 11.03 4.79
N VAL A 28 7.47 11.35 4.49
CA VAL A 28 7.83 12.55 3.71
C VAL A 28 7.39 12.37 2.26
N PHE A 29 7.69 11.24 1.64
CA PHE A 29 7.37 10.93 0.25
C PHE A 29 5.87 11.11 -0.05
N PHE A 30 5.00 10.51 0.74
CA PHE A 30 3.55 10.64 0.53
C PHE A 30 3.00 12.01 0.87
N LYS A 31 3.65 12.74 1.77
CA LYS A 31 3.26 14.12 2.09
C LYS A 31 3.65 15.11 0.99
N THR A 32 4.78 14.87 0.33
CA THR A 32 5.34 15.80 -0.67
C THR A 32 5.00 15.44 -2.11
N THR A 33 4.54 14.20 -2.38
CA THR A 33 4.15 13.80 -3.74
C THR A 33 2.85 14.49 -4.13
N PRO A 34 2.87 15.41 -5.12
CA PRO A 34 1.68 16.16 -5.50
C PRO A 34 0.64 15.23 -6.13
N HIS A 35 -0.59 15.29 -5.66
CA HIS A 35 -1.75 14.61 -6.26
C HIS A 35 -1.90 14.90 -7.76
N ARG A 36 -1.51 16.10 -8.17
CA ARG A 36 -1.53 16.53 -9.58
C ARG A 36 -0.56 15.71 -10.44
N LEU A 37 0.64 15.40 -9.92
CA LEU A 37 1.62 14.59 -10.62
C LEU A 37 1.12 13.16 -10.83
N MET A 38 0.61 12.53 -9.78
CA MET A 38 0.06 11.17 -9.87
C MET A 38 -1.15 11.11 -10.82
N ARG A 39 -2.00 12.12 -10.80
CA ARG A 39 -3.13 12.24 -11.73
C ARG A 39 -2.66 12.42 -13.18
N GLY A 40 -1.57 13.14 -13.41
CA GLY A 40 -0.91 13.28 -14.71
C GLY A 40 -0.37 11.94 -15.21
N VAL A 41 0.37 11.21 -14.39
CA VAL A 41 0.91 9.87 -14.73
C VAL A 41 -0.22 8.90 -15.08
N ARG A 42 -1.31 8.89 -14.33
CA ARG A 42 -2.49 8.07 -14.64
C ARG A 42 -3.10 8.40 -16.00
N LYS A 43 -3.09 9.67 -16.41
CA LYS A 43 -3.66 10.11 -17.70
C LYS A 43 -2.81 9.72 -18.90
N VAL A 44 -1.49 9.80 -18.79
CA VAL A 44 -0.58 9.63 -19.93
C VAL A 44 -0.04 8.22 -20.12
N SER A 45 -0.09 7.37 -19.08
CA SER A 45 0.39 6.00 -19.16
C SER A 45 -0.76 4.99 -19.12
N ALA A 46 -1.01 4.32 -20.23
CA ALA A 46 -2.04 3.28 -20.34
C ALA A 46 -1.74 2.08 -19.42
N SER A 47 -0.46 1.82 -19.13
CA SER A 47 0.01 0.72 -18.28
C SER A 47 0.26 1.13 -16.82
N SER A 48 -0.11 2.35 -16.43
CA SER A 48 0.05 2.80 -15.05
C SER A 48 -0.84 1.98 -14.11
N PRO A 49 -0.30 1.41 -13.03
CA PRO A 49 -1.08 0.72 -12.02
C PRO A 49 -1.85 1.68 -11.10
N ILE A 50 -1.70 3.00 -11.31
CA ILE A 50 -2.35 4.02 -10.48
C ILE A 50 -3.81 4.11 -10.83
N GLU A 51 -4.65 3.80 -9.85
CA GLU A 51 -6.10 3.89 -9.93
C GLU A 51 -6.66 4.76 -8.82
N GLU A 52 -7.92 5.14 -8.92
CA GLU A 52 -8.57 6.01 -7.96
C GLU A 52 -9.51 5.21 -7.06
N LEU A 53 -9.34 5.40 -5.76
CA LEU A 53 -10.22 4.83 -4.75
C LEU A 53 -10.97 5.97 -4.06
N VAL A 54 -12.29 5.90 -4.06
CA VAL A 54 -13.15 6.84 -3.34
C VAL A 54 -13.65 6.16 -2.07
N VAL A 55 -13.38 6.78 -0.93
CA VAL A 55 -13.85 6.30 0.37
C VAL A 55 -14.59 7.41 1.12
N VAL A 56 -15.52 7.03 1.98
CA VAL A 56 -16.21 7.99 2.85
C VAL A 56 -15.41 8.17 4.14
N GLY A 57 -15.15 9.40 4.49
CA GLY A 57 -14.44 9.71 5.73
C GLY A 57 -15.27 9.31 6.95
N ARG A 58 -14.81 8.31 7.71
CA ARG A 58 -15.52 7.72 8.87
C ARG A 58 -15.89 8.72 9.96
N LYS A 59 -15.19 9.85 10.04
CA LYS A 59 -15.47 10.93 11.02
C LYS A 59 -16.29 12.07 10.44
N THR A 60 -16.23 12.29 9.13
CA THR A 60 -16.80 13.50 8.49
C THR A 60 -17.93 13.20 7.54
N GLY A 61 -18.14 11.95 7.14
CA GLY A 61 -19.11 11.55 6.11
C GLY A 61 -18.80 12.08 4.71
N LYS A 62 -17.67 12.77 4.52
CA LYS A 62 -17.30 13.35 3.22
C LYS A 62 -16.53 12.35 2.38
N GLU A 63 -16.81 12.34 1.08
CA GLU A 63 -16.02 11.58 0.11
C GLU A 63 -14.57 12.07 0.05
N ARG A 64 -13.68 11.10 -0.07
CA ARG A 64 -12.24 11.30 -0.17
C ARG A 64 -11.71 10.49 -1.34
N HIS A 65 -11.04 11.16 -2.25
CA HIS A 65 -10.44 10.56 -3.44
C HIS A 65 -8.96 10.30 -3.21
N HIS A 66 -8.53 9.07 -3.41
CA HIS A 66 -7.15 8.65 -3.24
C HIS A 66 -6.64 7.99 -4.50
N LEU A 67 -5.51 8.47 -5.01
CA LEU A 67 -4.76 7.79 -6.06
C LEU A 67 -3.79 6.82 -5.40
N LEU A 68 -3.86 5.56 -5.79
CA LEU A 68 -3.04 4.49 -5.24
C LEU A 68 -2.67 3.49 -6.32
N SER A 69 -1.58 2.77 -6.09
CA SER A 69 -1.20 1.67 -6.95
C SER A 69 -2.06 0.45 -6.64
N LEU A 70 -2.78 -0.02 -7.66
CA LEU A 70 -3.49 -1.28 -7.60
C LEU A 70 -2.51 -2.41 -7.92
N ILE A 71 -2.49 -3.43 -7.08
CA ILE A 71 -1.63 -4.59 -7.21
C ILE A 71 -2.51 -5.74 -7.68
N ASP A 72 -2.11 -6.40 -8.76
CA ASP A 72 -2.78 -7.59 -9.27
C ASP A 72 -1.86 -8.82 -9.06
N VAL A 73 -2.39 -9.84 -8.42
CA VAL A 73 -1.75 -11.14 -8.28
C VAL A 73 -2.75 -12.20 -8.70
N ASP A 74 -2.56 -12.78 -9.86
CA ASP A 74 -3.39 -13.85 -10.41
C ASP A 74 -4.90 -13.48 -10.47
N GLY A 75 -5.19 -12.23 -10.85
CA GLY A 75 -6.55 -11.70 -10.96
C GLY A 75 -7.18 -11.24 -9.63
N ARG A 76 -6.48 -11.39 -8.50
CA ARG A 76 -6.89 -10.81 -7.23
C ARG A 76 -6.27 -9.44 -7.05
N LEU A 77 -7.09 -8.50 -6.63
CA LEU A 77 -6.68 -7.11 -6.49
C LEU A 77 -6.32 -6.77 -5.04
N TYR A 78 -5.23 -6.05 -4.89
CA TYR A 78 -4.74 -5.63 -3.59
C TYR A 78 -4.40 -4.14 -3.60
N VAL A 79 -4.52 -3.53 -2.44
CA VAL A 79 -4.04 -2.19 -2.16
C VAL A 79 -3.20 -2.22 -0.89
N GLY A 80 -2.18 -1.41 -0.85
CA GLY A 80 -1.27 -1.39 0.28
C GLY A 80 -0.74 -0.02 0.60
N HIS A 81 -0.28 0.11 1.83
CA HIS A 81 0.49 1.24 2.31
C HIS A 81 1.77 0.70 2.96
N PRO A 82 2.95 1.22 2.59
CA PRO A 82 4.24 0.68 3.07
C PRO A 82 4.48 0.89 4.56
N ASN A 83 3.82 1.85 5.16
CA ASN A 83 3.79 2.08 6.59
C ASN A 83 2.45 1.60 7.16
N HIS A 84 2.27 1.77 8.48
CA HIS A 84 1.03 1.45 9.20
C HIS A 84 -0.24 1.96 8.52
N ARG A 85 -1.39 1.59 9.06
CA ARG A 85 -2.71 2.01 8.56
C ARG A 85 -2.82 3.52 8.36
N SER A 86 -2.92 3.95 7.12
CA SER A 86 -3.19 5.34 6.76
C SER A 86 -4.66 5.72 7.01
N GLN A 87 -5.00 7.00 6.88
CA GLN A 87 -6.39 7.44 7.07
C GLN A 87 -7.34 6.86 6.00
N TRP A 88 -6.88 6.75 4.74
CA TRP A 88 -7.70 6.14 3.69
C TRP A 88 -7.96 4.66 3.94
N ALA A 89 -6.95 3.93 4.43
CA ALA A 89 -7.08 2.53 4.77
C ALA A 89 -8.12 2.30 5.87
N ARG A 90 -8.08 3.12 6.93
CA ARG A 90 -9.08 3.06 8.01
C ARG A 90 -10.50 3.44 7.55
N ASN A 91 -10.63 4.34 6.58
CA ASN A 91 -11.93 4.67 6.00
C ASN A 91 -12.45 3.52 5.14
N LEU A 92 -11.56 2.88 4.37
CA LEU A 92 -11.90 1.72 3.55
C LEU A 92 -12.34 0.52 4.39
N GLU A 93 -11.64 0.24 5.50
CA GLU A 93 -12.03 -0.81 6.46
C GLU A 93 -13.43 -0.55 7.05
N ALA A 94 -13.72 0.71 7.37
CA ALA A 94 -14.96 1.08 8.08
C ALA A 94 -16.21 1.03 7.19
N GLY A 95 -16.10 1.31 5.90
CA GLY A 95 -17.27 1.47 5.03
C GLY A 95 -17.10 0.99 3.60
N GLY A 96 -15.99 0.34 3.27
CA GLY A 96 -15.67 0.03 1.88
C GLY A 96 -15.36 1.28 1.05
N GLY A 97 -15.42 1.13 -0.26
CA GLY A 97 -15.14 2.23 -1.17
C GLY A 97 -15.69 1.98 -2.57
N VAL A 98 -15.41 2.90 -3.47
CA VAL A 98 -15.64 2.75 -4.90
C VAL A 98 -14.30 2.81 -5.62
N LEU A 99 -13.96 1.76 -6.31
CA LEU A 99 -12.75 1.67 -7.13
C LEU A 99 -13.07 2.14 -8.55
N LEU A 100 -12.35 3.19 -8.98
CA LEU A 100 -12.46 3.77 -10.31
C LEU A 100 -11.24 3.34 -11.14
N ARG A 101 -11.40 2.25 -11.88
CA ARG A 101 -10.38 1.71 -12.78
C ARG A 101 -10.59 2.25 -14.20
N ARG A 102 -9.49 2.51 -14.87
CA ARG A 102 -9.54 2.95 -16.28
C ARG A 102 -10.08 1.84 -17.17
N GLY A 103 -11.10 2.16 -17.97
CA GLY A 103 -11.72 1.20 -18.88
C GLY A 103 -12.69 0.22 -18.21
N PHE A 104 -13.02 0.44 -16.94
CA PHE A 104 -13.99 -0.37 -16.21
C PHE A 104 -15.05 0.52 -15.57
N GLU A 105 -16.22 -0.06 -15.33
CA GLU A 105 -17.26 0.61 -14.55
C GLU A 105 -16.84 0.81 -13.09
N PRO A 106 -17.32 1.89 -12.45
CA PRO A 106 -17.12 2.09 -11.02
C PRO A 106 -17.58 0.88 -10.22
N THR A 107 -16.72 0.32 -9.41
CA THR A 107 -17.01 -0.92 -8.67
C THR A 107 -17.00 -0.65 -7.17
N ARG A 108 -18.11 -0.95 -6.50
CA ARG A 108 -18.13 -0.96 -5.02
C ARG A 108 -17.27 -2.10 -4.51
N VAL A 109 -16.43 -1.79 -3.53
CA VAL A 109 -15.47 -2.75 -3.01
C VAL A 109 -15.42 -2.72 -1.48
N ARG A 110 -15.10 -3.86 -0.90
CA ARG A 110 -14.71 -3.99 0.51
C ARG A 110 -13.24 -4.32 0.61
N ALA A 111 -12.64 -4.00 1.74
CA ALA A 111 -11.27 -4.36 2.06
C ALA A 111 -11.23 -5.52 3.04
N ILE A 112 -10.41 -6.51 2.75
CA ILE A 112 -10.07 -7.61 3.63
C ILE A 112 -8.62 -7.40 4.09
N TRP A 113 -8.43 -7.19 5.38
CA TRP A 113 -7.11 -7.09 5.98
C TRP A 113 -6.30 -8.38 5.75
N LEU A 114 -5.04 -8.22 5.40
CA LEU A 114 -4.11 -9.33 5.25
C LEU A 114 -3.18 -9.41 6.46
N ASP A 115 -3.36 -10.46 7.24
CA ASP A 115 -2.40 -10.84 8.28
C ASP A 115 -1.08 -11.32 7.67
N ALA A 116 -0.04 -11.41 8.49
CA ALA A 116 1.23 -11.96 8.07
C ALA A 116 1.04 -13.38 7.53
N GLY A 117 1.51 -13.61 6.30
CA GLY A 117 1.35 -14.89 5.63
C GLY A 117 1.64 -14.84 4.14
N PRO A 118 1.50 -15.97 3.45
CA PRO A 118 1.87 -16.10 2.03
C PRO A 118 1.15 -15.12 1.10
N GLU A 119 -0.13 -14.88 1.32
CA GLU A 119 -0.92 -13.97 0.49
C GLU A 119 -0.42 -12.53 0.61
N ARG A 120 -0.19 -12.06 1.85
CA ARG A 120 0.36 -10.73 2.09
C ARG A 120 1.77 -10.58 1.50
N SER A 121 2.63 -11.57 1.67
CA SER A 121 3.99 -11.57 1.12
C SER A 121 3.97 -11.56 -0.41
N ALA A 122 3.03 -12.26 -1.05
CA ALA A 122 2.84 -12.23 -2.50
C ALA A 122 2.41 -10.84 -3.00
N ALA A 123 1.49 -10.18 -2.30
CA ALA A 123 1.06 -8.83 -2.63
C ALA A 123 2.21 -7.81 -2.48
N ILE A 124 3.01 -7.91 -1.41
CA ILE A 124 4.19 -7.06 -1.20
C ILE A 124 5.24 -7.30 -2.29
N ALA A 125 5.51 -8.55 -2.65
CA ALA A 125 6.43 -8.88 -3.73
C ALA A 125 5.95 -8.34 -5.09
N ALA A 126 4.65 -8.39 -5.36
CA ALA A 126 4.07 -7.82 -6.57
C ALA A 126 4.16 -6.29 -6.61
N ALA A 127 4.02 -5.61 -5.49
CA ALA A 127 4.28 -4.17 -5.39
C ALA A 127 5.72 -3.82 -5.77
N GLY A 128 6.69 -4.65 -5.40
CA GLY A 128 8.10 -4.50 -5.78
C GLY A 128 8.38 -4.70 -7.28
N ARG A 129 7.46 -5.31 -8.03
CA ARG A 129 7.57 -5.47 -9.48
C ARG A 129 6.89 -4.37 -10.29
N GLN A 130 6.32 -3.39 -9.65
CA GLN A 130 5.70 -2.25 -10.32
C GLN A 130 6.75 -1.42 -11.10
N PRO A 131 6.32 -0.61 -12.11
CA PRO A 131 7.22 0.22 -12.88
C PRO A 131 8.05 1.19 -12.03
N PHE A 132 9.23 1.52 -12.53
CA PHE A 132 10.10 2.56 -11.92
C PHE A 132 9.31 3.88 -11.69
N PRO A 133 9.54 4.60 -10.59
CA PRO A 133 10.49 4.30 -9.49
C PRO A 133 9.87 3.45 -8.37
N ALA A 134 8.57 3.25 -8.36
CA ALA A 134 7.84 2.65 -7.26
C ALA A 134 8.33 1.24 -6.93
N GLY A 135 8.44 0.36 -7.93
CA GLY A 135 8.85 -1.02 -7.71
C GLY A 135 10.21 -1.15 -7.04
N GLN A 136 11.17 -0.31 -7.43
CA GLN A 136 12.51 -0.34 -6.82
C GLN A 136 12.51 0.15 -5.38
N ILE A 137 11.73 1.18 -5.07
CA ILE A 137 11.56 1.68 -3.71
C ILE A 137 10.92 0.60 -2.84
N TYR A 138 9.85 -0.03 -3.30
CA TYR A 138 9.17 -1.09 -2.56
C TYR A 138 10.05 -2.34 -2.40
N SER A 139 10.85 -2.70 -3.41
CA SER A 139 11.79 -3.82 -3.30
C SER A 139 12.89 -3.54 -2.29
N ALA A 140 13.46 -2.33 -2.28
CA ALA A 140 14.49 -1.94 -1.31
C ALA A 140 13.93 -1.88 0.12
N ALA A 141 12.70 -1.42 0.29
CA ALA A 141 12.03 -1.32 1.59
C ALA A 141 11.30 -2.60 2.02
N ARG A 142 11.43 -3.71 1.29
CA ARG A 142 10.61 -4.92 1.47
C ARG A 142 10.56 -5.39 2.92
N ARG A 143 11.70 -5.48 3.58
CA ARG A 143 11.80 -5.93 4.98
C ARG A 143 10.98 -5.04 5.92
N HIS A 144 11.09 -3.72 5.76
CA HIS A 144 10.27 -2.76 6.51
C HIS A 144 8.78 -2.93 6.22
N ILE A 145 8.40 -3.07 4.94
CA ILE A 145 7.01 -3.22 4.54
C ILE A 145 6.41 -4.53 5.09
N GLU A 146 7.15 -5.63 5.07
CA GLU A 146 6.71 -6.90 5.68
C GLU A 146 6.49 -6.77 7.19
N ALA A 147 7.30 -5.95 7.87
CA ALA A 147 7.15 -5.74 9.31
C ALA A 147 5.94 -4.85 9.67
N VAL A 148 5.73 -3.74 8.95
CA VAL A 148 4.76 -2.70 9.37
C VAL A 148 3.73 -2.29 8.33
N GLY A 149 3.87 -2.70 7.07
CA GLY A 149 2.97 -2.33 5.98
C GLY A 149 1.53 -2.82 6.20
N ALA A 150 0.58 -2.01 5.77
CA ALA A 150 -0.84 -2.33 5.80
C ALA A 150 -1.32 -2.72 4.40
N TYR A 151 -1.71 -3.98 4.22
CA TYR A 151 -2.15 -4.53 2.94
C TYR A 151 -3.54 -5.14 3.05
N TYR A 152 -4.31 -4.97 1.98
CA TYR A 152 -5.70 -5.42 1.90
C TYR A 152 -5.97 -6.08 0.56
N ARG A 153 -6.70 -7.19 0.58
CA ARG A 153 -7.37 -7.69 -0.61
C ARG A 153 -8.63 -6.86 -0.84
N VAL A 154 -8.84 -6.46 -2.08
CA VAL A 154 -9.99 -5.66 -2.50
C VAL A 154 -10.97 -6.57 -3.23
N GLU A 155 -12.18 -6.71 -2.70
CA GLU A 155 -13.21 -7.56 -3.26
C GLU A 155 -14.42 -6.72 -3.70
N PRO A 156 -14.98 -6.99 -4.89
CA PRO A 156 -16.25 -6.40 -5.29
C PRO A 156 -17.36 -6.74 -4.29
N ILE A 157 -18.23 -5.77 -4.04
CA ILE A 157 -19.49 -5.98 -3.34
C ILE A 157 -20.55 -6.14 -4.42
N GLU A 158 -21.13 -7.33 -4.54
CA GLU A 158 -22.21 -7.54 -5.47
C GLU A 158 -23.41 -6.65 -5.12
N PRO A 159 -24.08 -6.03 -6.12
CA PRO A 159 -25.31 -5.32 -5.86
C PRO A 159 -26.35 -6.31 -5.33
N ALA A 160 -27.03 -5.90 -4.28
CA ALA A 160 -28.12 -6.66 -3.68
C ALA A 160 -29.32 -6.74 -4.66
#